data_026d933aa43cc9dcf746b20178f3aae2
#
_entry.id   026d933aa43cc9dcf746b20178f3aae2
#
_cell.length_a   1.000
_cell.length_b   1.000
_cell.length_c   1.000
_cell.angle_alpha   90.00
_cell.angle_beta   90.00
_cell.angle_gamma   90.00
#
_symmetry.space_group_name_H-M   'P 1'
#
loop_
_entity.id
_entity.type
_entity.pdbx_description
1 polymer ?
#
loop_
_entity_poly.entity_id
_entity_poly.type
_entity_poly.pdbx_seq_one_letter_code
_entity_poly.pdbx_strand_id
1 'polypeptide(L)'
;EIHSIQNHTEIYRSMQMMFQNPLAVIPPRMNIEAFLLEPYINYGLMDVAAAKDDIRKWMQRVDLPENTVNKYPHEVSGGQLQRVVLARIMLMNPKLVLFDEPTSALDAVNQKLVLDLLQKIHTEQPFGYVFVSHDIGLLQAVTDRIIVMKDGQIVEVIESKRLKEAVHPYTQALVEASV
;
A
#
# COMPACT_ATOMS: atom_id res chain seq x y z
N GLU A 1 6.69 25.25 1.95
CA GLU A 1 5.51 25.18 2.87
C GLU A 1 5.58 24.03 3.88
N ILE A 2 6.28 22.92 3.59
CA ILE A 2 6.44 21.79 4.54
C ILE A 2 7.19 22.22 5.82
N HIS A 3 8.09 23.21 5.73
CA HIS A 3 8.83 23.71 6.88
C HIS A 3 8.00 24.52 7.90
N SER A 4 6.78 24.90 7.56
CA SER A 4 5.87 25.64 8.46
C SER A 4 4.94 24.74 9.30
N ILE A 5 4.97 23.42 9.10
CA ILE A 5 4.08 22.50 9.81
C ILE A 5 4.68 22.15 11.17
N GLN A 6 4.12 22.70 12.21
CA GLN A 6 4.57 22.51 13.59
C GLN A 6 4.33 21.10 14.15
N ASN A 7 3.60 20.24 13.44
CA ASN A 7 3.26 18.90 13.92
C ASN A 7 3.64 17.81 12.90
N HIS A 8 4.92 17.43 12.89
CA HIS A 8 5.43 16.32 12.06
C HIS A 8 4.66 15.00 12.28
N THR A 9 4.17 14.77 13.50
CA THR A 9 3.39 13.59 13.87
C THR A 9 2.13 13.46 13.05
N GLU A 10 1.41 14.56 12.79
CA GLU A 10 0.19 14.55 11.98
C GLU A 10 0.49 14.24 10.51
N ILE A 11 1.60 14.72 9.97
CA ILE A 11 2.02 14.40 8.60
C ILE A 11 2.31 12.91 8.48
N TYR A 12 3.14 12.37 9.36
CA TYR A 12 3.49 10.94 9.34
C TYR A 12 2.29 10.04 9.54
N ARG A 13 1.29 10.47 10.29
CA ARG A 13 0.03 9.74 10.44
C ARG A 13 -0.83 9.82 9.19
N SER A 14 -0.95 11.00 8.58
CA SER A 14 -1.84 11.23 7.44
C SER A 14 -1.27 10.74 6.11
N MET A 15 0.05 10.57 6.01
CA MET A 15 0.73 10.09 4.80
C MET A 15 1.56 8.86 5.15
N GLN A 16 1.21 7.75 4.53
CA GLN A 16 1.84 6.45 4.73
C GLN A 16 2.51 5.97 3.45
N MET A 17 3.45 5.02 3.57
CA MET A 17 4.14 4.45 2.42
C MET A 17 4.23 2.93 2.56
N MET A 18 3.93 2.23 1.48
CA MET A 18 4.14 0.80 1.33
C MET A 18 5.31 0.55 0.39
N PHE A 19 6.37 -0.02 0.91
CA PHE A 19 7.58 -0.34 0.15
C PHE A 19 7.47 -1.67 -0.59
N GLN A 20 8.26 -1.82 -1.63
CA GLN A 20 8.36 -3.02 -2.47
C GLN A 20 8.61 -4.31 -1.67
N ASN A 21 9.49 -4.26 -0.66
CA ASN A 21 9.84 -5.43 0.14
C ASN A 21 9.23 -5.34 1.56
N PRO A 22 8.15 -6.09 1.85
CA PRO A 22 7.52 -6.07 3.17
C PRO A 22 8.42 -6.65 4.28
N LEU A 23 9.34 -7.57 3.95
CA LEU A 23 10.30 -8.10 4.92
C LEU A 23 11.29 -7.06 5.44
N ALA A 24 11.58 -6.01 4.64
CA ALA A 24 12.46 -4.94 5.07
C ALA A 24 11.81 -3.99 6.09
N VAL A 25 10.48 -4.02 6.19
CA VAL A 25 9.72 -3.11 7.07
C VAL A 25 9.50 -3.69 8.46
N ILE A 26 9.41 -5.03 8.57
CA ILE A 26 9.12 -5.69 9.84
C ILE A 26 10.42 -6.22 10.45
N PRO A 27 10.79 -5.79 11.68
CA PRO A 27 11.98 -6.33 12.36
C PRO A 27 11.87 -7.84 12.53
N PRO A 28 12.91 -8.65 12.18
CA PRO A 28 12.81 -10.11 12.18
C PRO A 28 12.49 -10.75 13.55
N ARG A 29 12.81 -10.03 14.63
CA ARG A 29 12.59 -10.47 16.03
C ARG A 29 11.30 -9.95 16.64
N MET A 30 10.52 -9.18 15.88
CA MET A 30 9.23 -8.63 16.31
C MET A 30 8.11 -9.52 15.75
N ASN A 31 7.18 -9.96 16.59
CA ASN A 31 5.99 -10.65 16.11
C ASN A 31 5.01 -9.66 15.47
N ILE A 32 4.06 -10.17 14.72
CA ILE A 32 3.10 -9.35 13.96
C ILE A 32 2.22 -8.51 14.89
N GLU A 33 1.81 -9.02 16.08
CA GLU A 33 1.03 -8.22 17.05
C GLU A 33 1.81 -6.98 17.49
N ALA A 34 3.05 -7.15 17.91
CA ALA A 34 3.89 -6.04 18.36
C ALA A 34 4.11 -5.00 17.23
N PHE A 35 4.31 -5.48 16.00
CA PHE A 35 4.45 -4.63 14.82
C PHE A 35 3.19 -3.81 14.55
N LEU A 36 2.00 -4.39 14.70
CA LEU A 36 0.73 -3.71 14.48
C LEU A 36 0.33 -2.80 15.68
N LEU A 37 0.75 -3.13 16.90
CA LEU A 37 0.52 -2.31 18.09
C LEU A 37 1.38 -1.04 18.13
N GLU A 38 2.57 -1.09 17.55
CA GLU A 38 3.53 0.02 17.62
C GLU A 38 2.94 1.38 17.24
N PRO A 39 2.19 1.55 16.12
CA PRO A 39 1.57 2.83 15.78
C PRO A 39 0.57 3.32 16.84
N TYR A 40 -0.24 2.44 17.41
CA TYR A 40 -1.20 2.82 18.45
C TYR A 40 -0.50 3.41 19.68
N ILE A 41 0.61 2.79 20.09
CA ILE A 41 1.40 3.23 21.22
C ILE A 41 2.14 4.53 20.91
N ASN A 42 2.85 4.59 19.78
CA ASN A 42 3.70 5.73 19.41
C ASN A 42 2.91 7.01 19.15
N TYR A 43 1.69 6.88 18.62
CA TYR A 43 0.82 8.03 18.33
C TYR A 43 -0.28 8.23 19.38
N GLY A 44 -0.33 7.41 20.44
CA GLY A 44 -1.33 7.54 21.51
C GLY A 44 -2.77 7.45 20.99
N LEU A 45 -3.04 6.57 20.02
CA LEU A 45 -4.34 6.54 19.32
C LEU A 45 -5.46 5.97 20.19
N MET A 46 -5.14 4.94 20.97
CA MET A 46 -6.06 4.27 21.90
C MET A 46 -5.28 3.44 22.90
N ASP A 47 -5.94 2.94 23.94
CA ASP A 47 -5.32 2.01 24.89
C ASP A 47 -5.02 0.64 24.25
N VAL A 48 -4.14 -0.14 24.88
CA VAL A 48 -3.63 -1.40 24.33
C VAL A 48 -4.74 -2.44 24.14
N ALA A 49 -5.77 -2.47 25.00
CA ALA A 49 -6.85 -3.44 24.88
C ALA A 49 -7.72 -3.13 23.65
N ALA A 50 -8.12 -1.85 23.49
CA ALA A 50 -8.85 -1.39 22.32
C ALA A 50 -8.03 -1.57 21.02
N ALA A 51 -6.71 -1.32 21.06
CA ALA A 51 -5.83 -1.52 19.92
C ALA A 51 -5.77 -3.00 19.48
N LYS A 52 -5.72 -3.94 20.42
CA LYS A 52 -5.77 -5.36 20.10
C LYS A 52 -7.08 -5.78 19.46
N ASP A 53 -8.21 -5.25 19.91
CA ASP A 53 -9.51 -5.52 19.30
C ASP A 53 -9.60 -4.94 17.88
N ASP A 54 -9.04 -3.75 17.65
CA ASP A 54 -8.98 -3.15 16.32
C ASP A 54 -8.05 -3.92 15.38
N ILE A 55 -6.90 -4.39 15.87
CA ILE A 55 -5.99 -5.28 15.11
C ILE A 55 -6.70 -6.56 14.66
N ARG A 56 -7.51 -7.20 15.52
CA ARG A 56 -8.29 -8.39 15.12
C ARG A 56 -9.24 -8.08 13.96
N LYS A 57 -9.94 -6.95 14.02
CA LYS A 57 -10.80 -6.50 12.91
C LYS A 57 -10.00 -6.27 11.64
N TRP A 58 -8.81 -5.67 11.74
CA TRP A 58 -7.93 -5.49 10.58
C TRP A 58 -7.43 -6.82 10.02
N MET A 59 -7.10 -7.82 10.85
CA MET A 59 -6.75 -9.16 10.36
C MET A 59 -7.88 -9.76 9.52
N GLN A 60 -9.12 -9.65 9.97
CA GLN A 60 -10.30 -10.11 9.20
C GLN A 60 -10.47 -9.30 7.91
N ARG A 61 -10.30 -7.97 7.95
CA ARG A 61 -10.42 -7.11 6.76
C ARG A 61 -9.38 -7.41 5.69
N VAL A 62 -8.18 -7.86 6.08
CA VAL A 62 -7.10 -8.26 5.15
C VAL A 62 -7.07 -9.77 4.87
N ASP A 63 -8.15 -10.50 5.16
CA ASP A 63 -8.30 -11.94 4.95
C ASP A 63 -7.13 -12.76 5.53
N LEU A 64 -6.73 -12.44 6.77
CA LEU A 64 -5.73 -13.20 7.52
C LEU A 64 -6.36 -13.83 8.76
N PRO A 65 -6.00 -15.09 9.09
CA PRO A 65 -6.40 -15.73 10.35
C PRO A 65 -5.93 -14.92 11.56
N GLU A 66 -6.75 -14.81 12.61
CA GLU A 66 -6.40 -14.06 13.82
C GLU A 66 -5.09 -14.53 14.45
N ASN A 67 -4.82 -15.84 14.43
CA ASN A 67 -3.59 -16.40 15.00
C ASN A 67 -2.32 -15.96 14.26
N THR A 68 -2.45 -15.31 13.09
CA THR A 68 -1.32 -14.74 12.36
C THR A 68 -0.59 -13.68 13.19
N VAL A 69 -1.27 -12.97 14.09
CA VAL A 69 -0.66 -11.95 14.95
C VAL A 69 0.43 -12.51 15.88
N ASN A 70 0.33 -13.81 16.24
CA ASN A 70 1.31 -14.46 17.11
C ASN A 70 2.59 -14.90 16.37
N LYS A 71 2.59 -14.86 15.04
CA LYS A 71 3.69 -15.31 14.21
C LYS A 71 4.76 -14.23 14.03
N TYR A 72 5.97 -14.69 13.68
CA TYR A 72 7.07 -13.84 13.23
C TYR A 72 7.08 -13.72 11.70
N PRO A 73 7.76 -12.70 11.13
CA PRO A 73 7.78 -12.47 9.68
C PRO A 73 8.21 -13.70 8.86
N HIS A 74 9.13 -14.50 9.36
CA HIS A 74 9.64 -15.70 8.68
C HIS A 74 8.68 -16.91 8.73
N GLU A 75 7.59 -16.84 9.51
CA GLU A 75 6.59 -17.90 9.65
C GLU A 75 5.35 -17.67 8.77
N VAL A 76 5.34 -16.61 7.97
CA VAL A 76 4.24 -16.25 7.08
C VAL A 76 4.72 -16.09 5.65
N SER A 77 3.83 -16.29 4.68
CA SER A 77 4.16 -16.09 3.26
C SER A 77 4.35 -14.60 2.92
N GLY A 78 5.05 -14.31 1.81
CA GLY A 78 5.24 -12.94 1.34
C GLY A 78 3.90 -12.19 1.13
N GLY A 79 2.90 -12.82 0.53
CA GLY A 79 1.58 -12.24 0.34
C GLY A 79 0.82 -12.02 1.66
N GLN A 80 0.99 -12.90 2.66
CA GLN A 80 0.46 -12.67 4.00
C GLN A 80 1.13 -11.48 4.67
N LEU A 81 2.45 -11.38 4.54
CA LEU A 81 3.22 -10.28 5.11
C LEU A 81 2.84 -8.93 4.48
N GLN A 82 2.61 -8.93 3.18
CA GLN A 82 2.14 -7.75 2.45
C GLN A 82 0.79 -7.25 2.95
N ARG A 83 -0.14 -8.18 3.24
CA ARG A 83 -1.44 -7.85 3.83
C ARG A 83 -1.32 -7.36 5.27
N VAL A 84 -0.37 -7.87 6.05
CA VAL A 84 -0.04 -7.33 7.38
C VAL A 84 0.46 -5.89 7.29
N VAL A 85 1.37 -5.58 6.34
CA VAL A 85 1.87 -4.21 6.14
C VAL A 85 0.74 -3.29 5.68
N LEU A 86 -0.14 -3.76 4.79
CA LEU A 86 -1.33 -3.00 4.38
C LEU A 86 -2.23 -2.71 5.59
N ALA A 87 -2.53 -3.70 6.44
CA ALA A 87 -3.29 -3.49 7.66
C ALA A 87 -2.65 -2.41 8.54
N ARG A 88 -1.33 -2.48 8.78
CA ARG A 88 -0.59 -1.46 9.55
C ARG A 88 -0.73 -0.05 8.99
N ILE A 89 -0.67 0.11 7.68
CA ILE A 89 -0.85 1.39 7.02
C ILE A 89 -2.27 1.91 7.25
N MET A 90 -3.26 1.06 7.04
CA MET A 90 -4.66 1.45 7.06
C MET A 90 -5.23 1.68 8.45
N LEU A 91 -4.69 1.04 9.50
CA LEU A 91 -5.08 1.31 10.90
C LEU A 91 -4.75 2.75 11.32
N MET A 92 -3.81 3.42 10.63
CA MET A 92 -3.48 4.84 10.87
C MET A 92 -4.53 5.81 10.30
N ASN A 93 -5.49 5.32 9.54
CA ASN A 93 -6.50 6.12 8.82
C ASN A 93 -5.85 7.22 7.96
N PRO A 94 -4.96 6.86 7.03
CA PRO A 94 -4.20 7.82 6.25
C PRO A 94 -5.08 8.60 5.27
N LYS A 95 -4.69 9.84 4.95
CA LYS A 95 -5.29 10.63 3.86
C LYS A 95 -4.65 10.34 2.51
N LEU A 96 -3.37 9.95 2.52
CA LEU A 96 -2.58 9.63 1.33
C LEU A 96 -1.72 8.40 1.59
N VAL A 97 -1.69 7.47 0.63
CA VAL A 97 -0.79 6.31 0.66
C VAL A 97 0.07 6.30 -0.61
N LEU A 98 1.37 6.15 -0.43
CA LEU A 98 2.32 5.92 -1.51
C LEU A 98 2.58 4.41 -1.60
N PHE A 99 2.25 3.80 -2.73
CA PHE A 99 2.55 2.41 -3.04
C PHE A 99 3.74 2.35 -3.99
N ASP A 100 4.87 1.86 -3.52
CA ASP A 100 6.08 1.71 -4.31
C ASP A 100 6.27 0.24 -4.69
N GLU A 101 5.87 -0.11 -5.91
CA GLU A 101 5.86 -1.47 -6.45
C GLU A 101 5.29 -2.54 -5.47
N PRO A 102 4.11 -2.32 -4.86
CA PRO A 102 3.65 -3.11 -3.72
C PRO A 102 3.36 -4.57 -4.05
N THR A 103 3.32 -4.95 -5.33
CA THR A 103 2.97 -6.30 -5.78
C THR A 103 4.03 -6.95 -6.66
N SER A 104 5.16 -6.28 -6.93
CA SER A 104 6.19 -6.76 -7.88
C SER A 104 6.87 -8.07 -7.47
N ALA A 105 6.91 -8.38 -6.17
CA ALA A 105 7.50 -9.61 -5.63
C ALA A 105 6.49 -10.77 -5.47
N LEU A 106 5.22 -10.57 -5.89
CA LEU A 106 4.16 -11.55 -5.75
C LEU A 106 3.89 -12.29 -7.06
N ASP A 107 3.45 -13.55 -6.96
CA ASP A 107 2.84 -14.24 -8.08
C ASP A 107 1.49 -13.61 -8.45
N ALA A 108 0.98 -13.89 -9.65
CA ALA A 108 -0.22 -13.29 -10.20
C ALA A 108 -1.48 -13.49 -9.32
N VAL A 109 -1.58 -14.62 -8.62
CA VAL A 109 -2.73 -14.90 -7.73
C VAL A 109 -2.69 -14.00 -6.49
N ASN A 110 -1.54 -13.94 -5.83
CA ASN A 110 -1.35 -13.08 -4.66
C ASN A 110 -1.40 -11.59 -5.02
N GLN A 111 -0.87 -11.20 -6.18
CA GLN A 111 -1.00 -9.84 -6.70
C GLN A 111 -2.47 -9.44 -6.82
N LYS A 112 -3.29 -10.26 -7.49
CA LYS A 112 -4.73 -10.01 -7.63
C LYS A 112 -5.42 -9.90 -6.28
N LEU A 113 -5.15 -10.81 -5.34
CA LEU A 113 -5.73 -10.77 -3.99
C LEU A 113 -5.43 -9.46 -3.27
N VAL A 114 -4.18 -8.97 -3.33
CA VAL A 114 -3.80 -7.70 -2.69
C VAL A 114 -4.49 -6.51 -3.34
N LEU A 115 -4.64 -6.49 -4.66
CA LEU A 115 -5.31 -5.42 -5.39
C LEU A 115 -6.82 -5.40 -5.12
N ASP A 116 -7.48 -6.56 -5.15
CA ASP A 116 -8.91 -6.68 -4.83
C ASP A 116 -9.17 -6.20 -3.38
N LEU A 117 -8.28 -6.56 -2.47
CA LEU A 117 -8.32 -6.12 -1.08
C LEU A 117 -8.14 -4.61 -0.94
N LEU A 118 -7.16 -4.03 -1.64
CA LEU A 118 -6.92 -2.58 -1.66
C LEU A 118 -8.17 -1.83 -2.16
N GLN A 119 -8.77 -2.32 -3.24
CA GLN A 119 -9.98 -1.73 -3.82
C GLN A 119 -11.17 -1.80 -2.86
N LYS A 120 -11.35 -2.94 -2.17
CA LYS A 120 -12.37 -3.10 -1.13
C LYS A 120 -12.17 -2.10 0.00
N ILE A 121 -10.95 -2.01 0.54
CA ILE A 121 -10.62 -1.08 1.63
C ILE A 121 -10.84 0.37 1.17
N HIS A 122 -10.40 0.74 -0.04
CA HIS A 122 -10.59 2.08 -0.59
C HIS A 122 -12.08 2.45 -0.74
N THR A 123 -12.92 1.48 -1.09
CA THR A 123 -14.39 1.70 -1.19
C THR A 123 -15.03 1.95 0.19
N GLU A 124 -14.58 1.22 1.22
CA GLU A 124 -15.09 1.36 2.59
C GLU A 124 -14.54 2.60 3.30
N GLN A 125 -13.30 2.95 3.03
CA GLN A 125 -12.55 4.04 3.65
C GLN A 125 -11.73 4.76 2.58
N PRO A 126 -12.31 5.78 1.90
CA PRO A 126 -11.64 6.48 0.81
C PRO A 126 -10.39 7.23 1.28
N PHE A 127 -9.29 7.10 0.53
CA PHE A 127 -8.03 7.83 0.71
C PHE A 127 -7.40 8.12 -0.65
N GLY A 128 -6.58 9.17 -0.74
CA GLY A 128 -5.78 9.40 -1.93
C GLY A 128 -4.62 8.40 -1.99
N TYR A 129 -4.22 8.00 -3.18
CA TYR A 129 -2.99 7.21 -3.32
C TYR A 129 -2.21 7.53 -4.58
N VAL A 130 -0.91 7.30 -4.51
CA VAL A 130 0.01 7.27 -5.64
C VAL A 130 0.53 5.84 -5.74
N PHE A 131 0.39 5.24 -6.91
CA PHE A 131 0.80 3.87 -7.17
C PHE A 131 1.94 3.85 -8.19
N VAL A 132 3.12 3.42 -7.78
CA VAL A 132 4.27 3.24 -8.66
C VAL A 132 4.33 1.79 -9.11
N SER A 133 4.39 1.55 -10.41
CA SER A 133 4.55 0.22 -11.00
C SER A 133 5.15 0.34 -12.40
N HIS A 134 5.84 -0.71 -12.84
CA HIS A 134 6.24 -0.88 -14.23
C HIS A 134 5.18 -1.60 -15.08
N ASP A 135 4.11 -2.10 -14.45
CA ASP A 135 2.99 -2.77 -15.12
C ASP A 135 1.89 -1.73 -15.43
N ILE A 136 1.85 -1.28 -16.69
CA ILE A 136 0.90 -0.25 -17.13
C ILE A 136 -0.54 -0.78 -17.18
N GLY A 137 -0.73 -2.09 -17.41
CA GLY A 137 -2.04 -2.74 -17.38
C GLY A 137 -2.63 -2.74 -15.97
N LEU A 138 -1.78 -3.01 -14.97
CA LEU A 138 -2.16 -2.91 -13.57
C LEU A 138 -2.53 -1.48 -13.20
N LEU A 139 -1.71 -0.48 -13.58
CA LEU A 139 -2.00 0.93 -13.32
C LEU A 139 -3.32 1.36 -13.94
N GLN A 140 -3.63 0.90 -15.16
CA GLN A 140 -4.91 1.18 -15.83
C GLN A 140 -6.11 0.67 -15.02
N ALA A 141 -5.96 -0.48 -14.36
CA ALA A 141 -7.03 -1.10 -13.58
C ALA A 141 -7.29 -0.43 -12.23
N VAL A 142 -6.25 0.15 -11.61
CA VAL A 142 -6.33 0.61 -10.22
C VAL A 142 -6.23 2.13 -10.04
N THR A 143 -5.94 2.92 -11.09
CA THR A 143 -5.76 4.36 -10.98
C THR A 143 -6.67 5.15 -11.92
N ASP A 144 -6.98 6.41 -11.59
CA ASP A 144 -7.75 7.32 -12.46
C ASP A 144 -6.86 7.99 -13.50
N ARG A 145 -5.60 8.29 -13.14
CA ARG A 145 -4.60 8.94 -13.98
C ARG A 145 -3.27 8.24 -13.91
N ILE A 146 -2.59 8.18 -15.05
CA ILE A 146 -1.24 7.64 -15.19
C ILE A 146 -0.29 8.77 -15.55
N ILE A 147 0.83 8.84 -14.81
CA ILE A 147 1.94 9.75 -15.08
C ILE A 147 3.09 8.89 -15.59
N VAL A 148 3.47 9.06 -16.85
CA VAL A 148 4.59 8.35 -17.45
C VAL A 148 5.85 9.17 -17.30
N MET A 149 6.89 8.52 -16.75
CA MET A 149 8.20 9.13 -16.54
C MET A 149 9.26 8.41 -17.38
N LYS A 150 10.18 9.17 -17.97
CA LYS A 150 11.36 8.67 -18.66
C LYS A 150 12.54 9.58 -18.36
N ASP A 151 13.69 8.98 -18.05
CA ASP A 151 14.95 9.72 -17.78
C ASP A 151 14.79 10.85 -16.73
N GLY A 152 13.96 10.59 -15.69
CA GLY A 152 13.69 11.55 -14.61
C GLY A 152 12.70 12.67 -14.97
N GLN A 153 12.10 12.65 -16.17
CA GLN A 153 11.15 13.65 -16.64
C GLN A 153 9.75 13.04 -16.84
N ILE A 154 8.73 13.83 -16.55
CA ILE A 154 7.36 13.50 -16.91
C ILE A 154 7.20 13.70 -18.40
N VAL A 155 6.92 12.64 -19.14
CA VAL A 155 6.75 12.67 -20.59
C VAL A 155 5.30 12.70 -21.03
N GLU A 156 4.39 12.16 -20.19
CA GLU A 156 2.96 12.18 -20.46
C GLU A 156 2.15 12.09 -19.16
N VAL A 157 0.98 12.74 -19.14
CA VAL A 157 -0.05 12.57 -18.09
C VAL A 157 -1.35 12.27 -18.80
N ILE A 158 -1.95 11.12 -18.53
CA ILE A 158 -3.12 10.64 -19.25
C ILE A 158 -4.14 10.02 -18.28
N GLU A 159 -5.44 10.13 -18.59
CA GLU A 159 -6.47 9.39 -17.89
C GLU A 159 -6.35 7.89 -18.18
N SER A 160 -6.45 7.05 -17.16
CA SER A 160 -6.28 5.59 -17.30
C SER A 160 -7.21 4.99 -18.35
N LYS A 161 -8.45 5.47 -18.43
CA LYS A 161 -9.45 5.04 -19.42
C LYS A 161 -9.10 5.39 -20.85
N ARG A 162 -8.23 6.41 -21.04
CA ARG A 162 -7.80 6.92 -22.34
C ARG A 162 -6.39 6.48 -22.72
N LEU A 163 -5.82 5.52 -22.03
CA LEU A 163 -4.43 5.07 -22.20
C LEU A 163 -4.11 4.69 -23.65
N LYS A 164 -5.08 4.13 -24.39
CA LYS A 164 -4.94 3.81 -25.83
C LYS A 164 -4.82 5.04 -26.75
N GLU A 165 -5.12 6.24 -26.23
CA GLU A 165 -4.99 7.52 -26.94
C GLU A 165 -3.66 8.21 -26.65
N ALA A 166 -2.70 7.49 -26.02
CA ALA A 166 -1.38 8.02 -25.70
C ALA A 166 -0.68 8.60 -26.95
N VAL A 167 -0.06 9.75 -26.79
CA VAL A 167 0.56 10.51 -27.90
C VAL A 167 2.09 10.36 -27.86
N HIS A 168 2.67 10.23 -26.67
CA HIS A 168 4.10 10.13 -26.52
C HIS A 168 4.60 8.75 -26.97
N PRO A 169 5.63 8.66 -27.86
CA PRO A 169 6.10 7.36 -28.40
C PRO A 169 6.52 6.34 -27.33
N TYR A 170 7.09 6.81 -26.22
CA TYR A 170 7.48 5.94 -25.12
C TYR A 170 6.25 5.34 -24.41
N THR A 171 5.18 6.12 -24.21
CA THR A 171 3.93 5.62 -23.63
C THR A 171 3.28 4.60 -24.54
N GLN A 172 3.25 4.88 -25.85
CA GLN A 172 2.73 3.94 -26.85
C GLN A 172 3.46 2.60 -26.81
N ALA A 173 4.80 2.64 -26.76
CA ALA A 173 5.62 1.43 -26.65
C ALA A 173 5.36 0.64 -25.34
N LEU A 174 5.11 1.32 -24.22
CA LEU A 174 4.74 0.65 -22.95
C LEU A 174 3.37 -0.03 -23.07
N VAL A 175 2.40 0.64 -23.70
CA VAL A 175 1.05 0.07 -23.91
C VAL A 175 1.12 -1.14 -24.82
N GLU A 176 1.87 -1.08 -25.94
CA GLU A 176 2.05 -2.20 -26.87
C GLU A 176 2.73 -3.41 -26.20
N ALA A 177 3.68 -3.18 -25.29
CA ALA A 177 4.38 -4.25 -24.59
C ALA A 177 3.54 -4.93 -23.49
N SER A 178 2.41 -4.35 -23.10
CA SER A 178 1.53 -4.85 -22.04
C SER A 178 0.32 -5.67 -22.53
N VAL A 179 0.21 -5.90 -23.85
CA VAL A 179 -0.89 -6.64 -24.51
C VAL A 179 -0.57 -8.13 -24.67
#